data_cf2a628366ea359070cbbd687f5840e0
#
_entry.id   cf2a628366ea359070cbbd687f5840e0
#
_cell.length_a   1.000
_cell.length_b   1.000
_cell.length_c   1.000
_cell.angle_alpha   90.00
_cell.angle_beta   90.00
_cell.angle_gamma   90.00
#
_symmetry.space_group_name_H-M   'P 1'
#
loop_
_entity.id
_entity.type
_entity.pdbx_description
1 polymer ?
#
loop_
_entity_poly.entity_id
_entity_poly.type
_entity_poly.pdbx_seq_one_letter_code
_entity_poly.pdbx_strand_id
1 'polypeptide(L)' 'MGDESLSPAHKFEYRFLKQQVNRLEEERYRYDARPTIQQDLFRAREDLKEFVSKLRING' A
#
# COMPACT_ATOMS: atom_id res chain seq x y z
N MET A 1 -14.81 6.42 -11.98
CA MET A 1 -14.82 4.99 -12.20
C MET A 1 -13.47 4.38 -12.44
N GLY A 2 -12.55 4.69 -11.54
CA GLY A 2 -11.20 4.19 -11.65
C GLY A 2 -11.07 2.68 -11.58
N ASP A 3 -11.99 2.05 -10.86
CA ASP A 3 -11.90 0.60 -10.66
C ASP A 3 -12.13 -0.20 -11.92
N GLU A 4 -12.93 0.33 -12.83
CA GLU A 4 -13.25 -0.37 -14.06
C GLU A 4 -12.09 -0.40 -15.04
N SER A 5 -11.19 0.58 -14.92
CA SER A 5 -10.07 0.66 -15.84
C SER A 5 -8.89 -0.20 -15.37
N LEU A 6 -8.97 -0.78 -14.19
CA LEU A 6 -7.89 -1.62 -13.67
C LEU A 6 -8.08 -3.06 -14.10
N SER A 7 -7.00 -3.69 -14.54
CA SER A 7 -7.03 -5.12 -14.81
C SER A 7 -7.16 -5.89 -13.50
N PRO A 8 -7.62 -7.15 -13.55
CA PRO A 8 -7.71 -7.94 -12.32
C PRO A 8 -6.41 -8.05 -11.57
N ALA A 9 -5.29 -8.14 -12.30
CA ALA A 9 -3.98 -8.23 -11.66
C ALA A 9 -3.67 -6.95 -10.90
N HIS A 10 -3.98 -5.79 -11.48
CA HIS A 10 -3.75 -4.51 -10.83
C HIS A 10 -4.61 -4.34 -9.59
N LYS A 11 -5.85 -4.79 -9.66
CA LYS A 11 -6.73 -4.73 -8.49
C LYS A 11 -6.18 -5.56 -7.34
N PHE A 12 -5.67 -6.72 -7.66
CA PHE A 12 -5.10 -7.62 -6.67
C PHE A 12 -3.88 -6.98 -6.01
N GLU A 13 -3.00 -6.42 -6.81
CA GLU A 13 -1.80 -5.79 -6.32
C GLU A 13 -2.12 -4.58 -5.45
N TYR A 14 -3.08 -3.78 -5.88
CA TYR A 14 -3.50 -2.62 -5.10
C TYR A 14 -4.01 -3.04 -3.73
N ARG A 15 -4.85 -4.08 -3.68
CA ARG A 15 -5.36 -4.62 -2.43
C ARG A 15 -4.23 -5.10 -1.54
N PHE A 16 -3.30 -5.80 -2.12
CA PHE A 16 -2.17 -6.34 -1.39
C PHE A 16 -1.37 -5.22 -0.73
N LEU A 17 -1.03 -4.21 -1.50
CA LEU A 17 -0.26 -3.08 -0.99
C LEU A 17 -1.02 -2.33 0.10
N LYS A 18 -2.31 -2.15 -0.11
CA LYS A 18 -3.14 -1.46 0.87
C LYS A 18 -3.24 -2.25 2.17
N GLN A 19 -3.37 -3.55 2.06
CA GLN A 19 -3.40 -4.41 3.24
C GLN A 19 -2.10 -4.33 4.02
N GLN A 20 -0.98 -4.29 3.32
CA GLN A 20 0.31 -4.17 3.98
C GLN A 20 0.41 -2.88 4.77
N VAL A 21 -0.02 -1.78 4.19
CA VAL A 21 -0.02 -0.51 4.89
C VAL A 21 -0.89 -0.59 6.14
N ASN A 22 -2.08 -1.15 6.01
CA ASN A 22 -2.99 -1.27 7.14
C ASN A 22 -2.40 -2.12 8.25
N ARG A 23 -1.78 -3.23 7.90
CA ARG A 23 -1.15 -4.11 8.88
C ARG A 23 -0.03 -3.40 9.63
N LEU A 24 0.80 -2.68 8.89
CA LEU A 24 1.90 -1.97 9.51
C LEU A 24 1.40 -0.85 10.40
N GLU A 25 0.32 -0.19 10.00
CA GLU A 25 -0.27 0.84 10.84
C GLU A 25 -0.80 0.27 12.14
N GLU A 26 -1.45 -0.88 12.06
CA GLU A 26 -1.93 -1.56 13.27
C GLU A 26 -0.77 -1.95 14.17
N GLU A 27 0.29 -2.48 13.58
CA GLU A 27 1.47 -2.87 14.33
C GLU A 27 2.13 -1.68 15.00
N ARG A 28 2.09 -0.53 14.34
CA ARG A 28 2.66 0.70 14.88
C ARG A 28 2.00 1.10 16.20
N TYR A 29 0.71 0.85 16.32
CA TYR A 29 -0.04 1.22 17.52
C TYR A 29 0.06 0.18 18.62
N ARG A 30 0.70 -0.94 18.34
CA ARG A 30 0.88 -1.96 19.35
C ARG A 30 1.96 -1.58 20.33
N TYR A 31 1.82 -2.11 21.53
CA TYR A 31 2.76 -1.84 22.60
C TYR A 31 4.17 -2.35 22.26
N ASP A 32 4.24 -3.48 21.58
CA ASP A 32 5.52 -4.12 21.27
C ASP A 32 5.94 -3.95 19.81
N ALA A 33 5.62 -2.80 19.23
CA ALA A 33 5.97 -2.54 17.85
C ALA A 33 7.49 -2.58 17.64
N ARG A 34 7.88 -3.08 16.47
CA ARG A 34 9.29 -3.17 16.12
C ARG A 34 9.90 -1.78 15.98
N PRO A 35 11.20 -1.63 16.31
CA PRO A 35 11.84 -0.33 16.13
C PRO A 35 11.82 0.17 14.70
N THR A 36 11.82 -0.74 13.73
CA THR A 36 11.83 -0.39 12.31
C THR A 36 10.46 -0.22 11.72
N ILE A 37 9.42 -0.28 12.54
CA ILE A 37 8.05 -0.24 12.02
C ILE A 37 7.77 1.04 11.25
N GLN A 38 8.31 2.16 11.68
CA GLN A 38 8.11 3.43 11.01
C GLN A 38 8.72 3.43 9.61
N GLN A 39 9.91 2.86 9.49
CA GLN A 39 10.57 2.76 8.19
C GLN A 39 9.80 1.82 7.27
N ASP A 40 9.36 0.71 7.80
CA ASP A 40 8.57 -0.25 7.03
C ASP A 40 7.28 0.37 6.54
N LEU A 41 6.63 1.12 7.41
CA LEU A 41 5.37 1.79 7.07
C LEU A 41 5.58 2.84 5.98
N PHE A 42 6.65 3.62 6.13
CA PHE A 42 6.97 4.64 5.13
C PHE A 42 7.20 4.00 3.77
N ARG A 43 7.95 2.90 3.75
CA ARG A 43 8.23 2.20 2.51
C ARG A 43 6.98 1.63 1.87
N ALA A 44 6.13 1.03 2.68
CA ALA A 44 4.87 0.47 2.17
C ALA A 44 3.99 1.57 1.59
N ARG A 45 3.93 2.71 2.23
CA ARG A 45 3.17 3.85 1.72
C ARG A 45 3.74 4.37 0.41
N GLU A 46 5.06 4.42 0.32
CA GLU A 46 5.72 4.85 -0.91
C GLU A 46 5.44 3.89 -2.05
N ASP A 47 5.49 2.60 -1.77
CA ASP A 47 5.20 1.60 -2.78
C ASP A 47 3.77 1.74 -3.29
N LEU A 48 2.83 1.95 -2.38
CA LEU A 48 1.45 2.13 -2.76
C LEU A 48 1.26 3.39 -3.59
N LYS A 49 1.87 4.47 -3.16
CA LYS A 49 1.79 5.75 -3.85
C LYS A 49 2.36 5.64 -5.26
N GLU A 50 3.48 4.97 -5.38
CA GLU A 50 4.12 4.79 -6.68
C GLU A 50 3.26 3.96 -7.61
N PHE A 51 2.66 2.91 -7.08
CA PHE A 51 1.77 2.06 -7.85
C PHE A 51 0.59 2.87 -8.39
N VAL A 52 -0.05 3.65 -7.54
CA VAL A 52 -1.19 4.47 -7.94
C VAL A 52 -0.78 5.51 -8.98
N SER A 53 0.40 6.10 -8.79
CA SER A 53 0.93 7.08 -9.74
C SER A 53 1.09 6.47 -11.13
N LYS A 54 1.64 5.27 -11.18
CA LYS A 54 1.84 4.59 -12.46
C LYS A 54 0.52 4.30 -13.16
N LEU A 55 -0.49 3.92 -12.39
CA LEU A 55 -1.80 3.68 -12.96
C LEU A 55 -2.40 4.95 -13.54
N ARG A 56 -2.21 6.06 -12.85
CA ARG A 56 -2.72 7.34 -13.32
C ARG A 56 -2.06 7.81 -14.60
N ILE A 57 -0.77 7.60 -14.70
CA ILE A 57 -0.02 8.01 -15.88
C ILE A 57 -0.47 7.20 -17.08
N ASN A 58 -0.75 5.93 -16.89
CA ASN A 58 -1.18 5.06 -17.97
C ASN A 58 -2.66 5.19 -18.29
N GLY A 59 -3.38 5.80 -17.42
CA GLY A 59 -4.80 6.02 -17.63
C GLY A 59 -5.01 7.41 -18.21
#